data_193e2e53c2648e2f18a781b25680fb4d
#
_entry.id   193e2e53c2648e2f18a781b25680fb4d
#
_cell.length_a   1.000
_cell.length_b   1.000
_cell.length_c   1.000
_cell.angle_alpha   90.00
_cell.angle_beta   90.00
_cell.angle_gamma   90.00
#
_symmetry.space_group_name_H-M   'P 1'
#
loop_
_entity.id
_entity.type
_entity.pdbx_description
1 polymer ?
#
loop_
_entity_poly.entity_id
_entity_poly.type
_entity_poly.pdbx_seq_one_letter_code
_entity_poly.pdbx_strand_id
1 'polypeptide(L)'
;RKLKGGAFPNADDPIGVKNYKYRAKRMGNAPTITATVNYPVCLDSLWTDEVYVEFRGERYFLKQIPSSSYDNTSTLYKHTLDLVSERIVLENVYFFDVVREDTEDDKPVSNSSEFSFSGDVKQFAKRFEYSAKWSGLDYTVVVDDDVVLEDKHIQFQDQFLYDALQSMYETY
;
A
#
# COMPACT_ATOMS: atom_id res chain seq x y z
N ARG A 1 -0.31 13.94 -12.99
CA ARG A 1 -0.11 12.49 -12.83
C ARG A 1 -0.62 11.78 -14.07
N LYS A 2 -0.14 10.57 -14.34
CA LYS A 2 -0.44 9.80 -15.54
C LYS A 2 -0.94 8.41 -15.13
N LEU A 3 -1.89 7.86 -15.89
CA LEU A 3 -2.31 6.47 -15.75
C LEU A 3 -1.20 5.54 -16.24
N LYS A 4 -1.01 4.44 -15.55
CA LYS A 4 -0.04 3.38 -15.85
C LYS A 4 -0.67 2.01 -15.62
N GLY A 5 -0.04 0.97 -16.14
CA GLY A 5 -0.47 -0.41 -15.98
C GLY A 5 -1.64 -0.82 -16.88
N GLY A 6 -1.92 -2.12 -16.95
CA GLY A 6 -2.97 -2.69 -17.80
C GLY A 6 -2.81 -2.32 -19.27
N ALA A 7 -3.92 -1.95 -19.91
CA ALA A 7 -3.97 -1.54 -21.31
C ALA A 7 -3.62 -0.06 -21.56
N PHE A 8 -3.30 0.72 -20.50
CA PHE A 8 -2.94 2.12 -20.70
C PHE A 8 -1.52 2.24 -21.27
N PRO A 9 -1.33 3.14 -22.26
CA PRO A 9 -0.09 3.22 -22.99
C PRO A 9 1.07 3.62 -22.10
N ASN A 10 2.25 3.13 -22.47
CA ASN A 10 3.55 3.50 -21.91
C ASN A 10 3.82 5.01 -22.12
N ALA A 11 4.99 5.47 -21.71
CA ALA A 11 5.35 6.89 -21.58
C ALA A 11 5.09 7.79 -22.81
N ASP A 12 4.88 7.23 -24.00
CA ASP A 12 4.80 7.98 -25.27
C ASP A 12 3.42 8.64 -25.54
N ASP A 13 2.33 8.12 -24.97
CA ASP A 13 1.00 8.76 -25.02
C ASP A 13 0.23 8.61 -23.68
N PRO A 14 0.69 9.28 -22.63
CA PRO A 14 0.14 9.06 -21.31
C PRO A 14 -1.13 9.86 -21.06
N ILE A 15 -2.18 9.17 -20.63
CA ILE A 15 -3.43 9.82 -20.22
C ILE A 15 -3.22 10.54 -18.88
N GLY A 16 -3.42 11.84 -18.90
CA GLY A 16 -3.26 12.70 -17.73
C GLY A 16 -4.42 12.62 -16.76
N VAL A 17 -4.12 12.43 -15.50
CA VAL A 17 -5.08 12.51 -14.39
C VAL A 17 -5.15 13.96 -13.88
N LYS A 18 -6.34 14.55 -13.87
CA LYS A 18 -6.58 15.92 -13.42
C LYS A 18 -7.45 15.96 -12.16
N ASN A 19 -7.51 17.11 -11.52
CA ASN A 19 -8.43 17.38 -10.40
C ASN A 19 -8.38 16.34 -9.30
N TYR A 20 -7.19 15.90 -8.90
CA TYR A 20 -7.04 14.91 -7.85
C TYR A 20 -7.12 15.52 -6.45
N LYS A 21 -7.76 14.79 -5.53
CA LYS A 21 -7.77 15.05 -4.09
C LYS A 21 -7.10 13.90 -3.38
N TYR A 22 -6.01 14.21 -2.68
CA TYR A 22 -5.32 13.26 -1.82
C TYR A 22 -5.89 13.32 -0.40
N ARG A 23 -6.17 12.17 0.17
CA ARG A 23 -6.55 12.02 1.58
C ARG A 23 -5.56 11.07 2.24
N ALA A 24 -4.63 11.63 3.02
CA ALA A 24 -3.91 10.86 4.03
C ALA A 24 -4.85 10.69 5.22
N LYS A 25 -5.26 9.50 5.53
CA LYS A 25 -5.95 9.25 6.79
C LYS A 25 -4.89 9.00 7.87
N ARG A 26 -5.01 9.74 8.97
CA ARG A 26 -4.37 9.39 10.23
C ARG A 26 -5.17 8.24 10.82
N MET A 27 -4.51 7.14 11.20
CA MET A 27 -5.04 5.93 11.82
C MET A 27 -5.85 4.99 10.90
N GLY A 28 -5.33 3.78 10.72
CA GLY A 28 -6.06 2.57 10.37
C GLY A 28 -6.67 2.48 8.98
N ASN A 29 -6.24 3.30 8.00
CA ASN A 29 -6.72 3.14 6.62
C ASN A 29 -5.65 3.63 5.63
N ALA A 30 -5.41 2.86 4.58
CA ALA A 30 -4.51 3.24 3.51
C ALA A 30 -4.91 4.59 2.87
N PRO A 31 -3.95 5.43 2.49
CA PRO A 31 -4.22 6.68 1.80
C PRO A 31 -5.01 6.48 0.50
N THR A 32 -5.87 7.44 0.17
CA THR A 32 -6.70 7.38 -1.04
C THR A 32 -6.52 8.62 -1.92
N ILE A 33 -6.74 8.45 -3.22
CA ILE A 33 -6.80 9.54 -4.19
C ILE A 33 -8.12 9.46 -4.94
N THR A 34 -8.89 10.54 -4.94
CA THR A 34 -10.01 10.70 -5.88
C THR A 34 -9.56 11.62 -6.99
N ALA A 35 -9.75 11.22 -8.24
CA ALA A 35 -9.26 11.95 -9.40
C ALA A 35 -10.22 11.88 -10.57
N THR A 36 -9.94 12.66 -11.62
CA THR A 36 -10.75 12.68 -12.85
C THR A 36 -9.85 12.53 -14.07
N VAL A 37 -10.30 11.73 -15.04
CA VAL A 37 -9.74 11.65 -16.38
C VAL A 37 -10.79 12.12 -17.36
N ASN A 38 -10.45 13.10 -18.22
CA ASN A 38 -11.28 13.52 -19.33
C ASN A 38 -10.59 13.08 -20.62
N TYR A 39 -11.30 12.34 -21.45
CA TYR A 39 -10.76 11.78 -22.69
C TYR A 39 -11.82 11.75 -23.82
N PRO A 40 -11.41 11.94 -25.09
CA PRO A 40 -12.36 11.97 -26.20
C PRO A 40 -13.07 10.65 -26.48
N VAL A 41 -12.46 9.54 -26.08
CA VAL A 41 -12.99 8.19 -26.28
C VAL A 41 -13.36 7.59 -24.93
N CYS A 42 -14.41 6.77 -24.89
CA CYS A 42 -14.77 6.02 -23.68
C CYS A 42 -13.68 4.99 -23.34
N LEU A 43 -13.23 5.01 -22.08
CA LEU A 43 -12.15 4.13 -21.59
C LEU A 43 -12.67 2.94 -20.80
N ASP A 44 -13.98 2.69 -20.77
CA ASP A 44 -14.60 1.69 -19.89
C ASP A 44 -14.04 0.27 -20.07
N SER A 45 -13.67 -0.10 -21.29
CA SER A 45 -13.08 -1.40 -21.59
C SER A 45 -11.60 -1.55 -21.20
N LEU A 46 -10.95 -0.46 -20.81
CA LEU A 46 -9.52 -0.45 -20.49
C LEU A 46 -9.24 -0.49 -18.97
N TRP A 47 -10.29 -0.38 -18.15
CA TRP A 47 -10.13 -0.39 -16.70
C TRP A 47 -9.93 -1.81 -16.19
N THR A 48 -8.77 -2.06 -15.61
CA THR A 48 -8.42 -3.30 -14.91
C THR A 48 -7.85 -2.99 -13.52
N ASP A 49 -7.70 -3.99 -12.69
CA ASP A 49 -7.06 -3.91 -11.37
C ASP A 49 -5.55 -3.58 -11.43
N GLU A 50 -4.93 -3.79 -12.61
CA GLU A 50 -3.53 -3.43 -12.85
C GLU A 50 -3.31 -1.92 -13.07
N VAL A 51 -4.37 -1.14 -13.25
CA VAL A 51 -4.27 0.31 -13.53
C VAL A 51 -3.94 1.07 -12.26
N TYR A 52 -2.91 1.90 -12.30
CA TYR A 52 -2.46 2.68 -11.16
C TYR A 52 -1.98 4.09 -11.55
N VAL A 53 -1.83 4.92 -10.54
CA VAL A 53 -1.21 6.25 -10.59
C VAL A 53 -0.09 6.32 -9.58
N GLU A 54 1.06 6.83 -9.95
CA GLU A 54 2.14 7.11 -9.00
C GLU A 54 1.99 8.51 -8.39
N PHE A 55 2.05 8.56 -7.07
CA PHE A 55 2.00 9.80 -6.31
C PHE A 55 2.93 9.72 -5.10
N ARG A 56 3.88 10.64 -4.99
CA ARG A 56 4.87 10.68 -3.90
C ARG A 56 5.68 9.38 -3.73
N GLY A 57 6.02 8.74 -4.83
CA GLY A 57 6.79 7.48 -4.80
C GLY A 57 5.98 6.23 -4.49
N GLU A 58 4.67 6.35 -4.33
CA GLU A 58 3.75 5.26 -4.00
C GLU A 58 2.76 5.02 -5.14
N ARG A 59 2.35 3.77 -5.33
CA ARG A 59 1.33 3.38 -6.32
C ARG A 59 -0.05 3.41 -5.69
N TYR A 60 -1.01 3.90 -6.46
CA TYR A 60 -2.42 3.95 -6.10
C TYR A 60 -3.22 3.23 -7.16
N PHE A 61 -3.81 2.11 -6.81
CA PHE A 61 -4.60 1.25 -7.69
C PHE A 61 -6.08 1.61 -7.64
N LEU A 62 -6.83 1.24 -8.68
CA LEU A 62 -8.27 1.41 -8.70
C LEU A 62 -8.93 0.58 -7.58
N LYS A 63 -9.75 1.24 -6.76
CA LYS A 63 -10.56 0.57 -5.74
C LYS A 63 -11.76 -0.14 -6.36
N GLN A 64 -12.27 0.39 -7.47
CA GLN A 64 -13.38 -0.12 -8.24
C GLN A 64 -13.31 0.39 -9.67
N ILE A 65 -14.05 -0.23 -10.57
CA ILE A 65 -14.19 0.23 -11.96
C ILE A 65 -14.72 1.67 -11.93
N PRO A 66 -14.06 2.62 -12.62
CA PRO A 66 -14.46 4.02 -12.64
C PRO A 66 -15.85 4.22 -13.25
N SER A 67 -16.63 5.11 -12.66
CA SER A 67 -17.84 5.59 -13.31
C SER A 67 -17.50 6.54 -14.45
N SER A 68 -18.19 6.40 -15.57
CA SER A 68 -18.06 7.28 -16.74
C SER A 68 -19.30 8.12 -16.96
N SER A 69 -19.12 9.31 -17.47
CA SER A 69 -20.19 10.18 -17.97
C SER A 69 -19.71 10.95 -19.21
N TYR A 70 -20.61 11.16 -20.16
CA TYR A 70 -20.32 11.98 -21.34
C TYR A 70 -20.75 13.43 -21.10
N ASP A 71 -19.84 14.36 -21.33
CA ASP A 71 -20.14 15.79 -21.27
C ASP A 71 -20.35 16.35 -22.67
N ASN A 72 -21.58 16.68 -22.99
CA ASN A 72 -21.96 17.23 -24.29
C ASN A 72 -21.32 18.59 -24.60
N THR A 73 -20.96 19.35 -23.58
CA THR A 73 -20.37 20.68 -23.74
C THR A 73 -18.89 20.60 -24.14
N SER A 74 -18.15 19.73 -23.49
CA SER A 74 -16.72 19.53 -23.77
C SER A 74 -16.46 18.46 -24.82
N THR A 75 -17.48 17.68 -25.19
CA THR A 75 -17.38 16.50 -26.07
C THR A 75 -16.38 15.45 -25.58
N LEU A 76 -16.28 15.30 -24.25
CA LEU A 76 -15.36 14.40 -23.60
C LEU A 76 -16.10 13.41 -22.69
N TYR A 77 -15.57 12.20 -22.59
CA TYR A 77 -15.91 11.28 -21.52
C TYR A 77 -15.14 11.65 -20.26
N LYS A 78 -15.87 11.77 -19.15
CA LYS A 78 -15.33 12.02 -17.83
C LYS A 78 -15.38 10.73 -17.03
N HIS A 79 -14.22 10.25 -16.59
CA HIS A 79 -14.08 9.10 -15.71
C HIS A 79 -13.69 9.58 -14.32
N THR A 80 -14.46 9.16 -13.31
CA THR A 80 -14.14 9.44 -11.90
C THR A 80 -13.42 8.24 -11.32
N LEU A 81 -12.18 8.46 -10.88
CA LEU A 81 -11.31 7.44 -10.31
C LEU A 81 -11.35 7.52 -8.78
N ASP A 82 -11.50 6.38 -8.15
CA ASP A 82 -11.28 6.19 -6.72
C ASP A 82 -10.11 5.22 -6.54
N LEU A 83 -9.01 5.73 -6.05
CA LEU A 83 -7.73 5.04 -6.01
C LEU A 83 -7.29 4.87 -4.56
N VAL A 84 -6.71 3.73 -4.24
CA VAL A 84 -6.20 3.39 -2.92
C VAL A 84 -4.73 3.02 -3.02
N SER A 85 -3.96 3.39 -2.00
CA SER A 85 -2.55 3.02 -1.89
C SER A 85 -2.37 1.50 -1.95
N GLU A 86 -1.28 1.05 -2.56
CA GLU A 86 -0.88 -0.36 -2.56
C GLU A 86 -0.73 -0.94 -1.16
N ARG A 87 -0.53 -0.09 -0.14
CA ARG A 87 -0.48 -0.50 1.27
C ARG A 87 -1.78 -1.09 1.81
N ILE A 88 -2.90 -0.98 1.06
CA ILE A 88 -4.19 -1.57 1.46
C ILE A 88 -4.07 -3.07 1.75
N VAL A 89 -3.15 -3.76 1.09
CA VAL A 89 -2.91 -5.19 1.32
C VAL A 89 -2.46 -5.46 2.75
N LEU A 90 -1.71 -4.54 3.37
CA LEU A 90 -1.25 -4.66 4.75
C LEU A 90 -2.38 -4.54 5.79
N GLU A 91 -3.53 -3.97 5.41
CA GLU A 91 -4.73 -3.86 6.27
C GLU A 91 -5.51 -5.19 6.36
N ASN A 92 -5.14 -6.19 5.56
CA ASN A 92 -5.84 -7.47 5.47
C ASN A 92 -4.96 -8.66 5.88
N VAL A 93 -3.75 -8.42 6.33
CA VAL A 93 -2.80 -9.46 6.74
C VAL A 93 -2.37 -9.22 8.17
N TYR A 94 -2.54 -10.24 9.02
CA TYR A 94 -2.11 -10.17 10.41
C TYR A 94 -0.60 -10.11 10.56
N PHE A 95 -0.17 -9.37 11.58
CA PHE A 95 1.22 -9.35 12.03
C PHE A 95 1.48 -10.53 12.94
N PHE A 96 2.29 -11.46 12.46
CA PHE A 96 2.65 -12.66 13.20
C PHE A 96 4.06 -12.58 13.76
N ASP A 97 4.24 -13.15 14.95
CA ASP A 97 5.56 -13.48 15.46
C ASP A 97 6.08 -14.74 14.75
N VAL A 98 6.79 -14.53 13.68
CA VAL A 98 7.42 -15.61 12.92
C VAL A 98 8.78 -15.90 13.52
N VAL A 99 8.85 -16.92 14.37
CA VAL A 99 10.12 -17.40 14.93
C VAL A 99 10.76 -18.34 13.91
N ARG A 100 11.96 -18.00 13.47
CA ARG A 100 12.82 -18.87 12.67
C ARG A 100 13.80 -19.62 13.58
N GLU A 101 13.86 -20.92 13.47
CA GLU A 101 15.08 -21.64 13.84
C GLU A 101 16.02 -21.61 12.63
N ASP A 102 17.32 -21.39 12.89
CA ASP A 102 18.38 -21.51 11.87
C ASP A 102 18.57 -22.98 11.47
N THR A 103 17.53 -23.55 10.87
CA THR A 103 17.52 -24.91 10.31
C THR A 103 17.46 -24.85 8.80
N GLU A 104 18.04 -25.84 8.12
CA GLU A 104 18.14 -25.91 6.66
C GLU A 104 16.77 -25.82 5.94
N ASP A 105 15.66 -26.04 6.64
CA ASP A 105 14.32 -26.10 6.05
C ASP A 105 13.60 -24.74 5.95
N ASP A 106 14.16 -23.66 6.46
CA ASP A 106 13.61 -22.27 6.38
C ASP A 106 12.13 -22.14 6.83
N LYS A 107 11.63 -23.11 7.63
CA LYS A 107 10.25 -23.14 8.12
C LYS A 107 10.15 -22.43 9.48
N PRO A 108 9.14 -21.59 9.68
CA PRO A 108 8.90 -20.99 10.98
C PRO A 108 8.48 -22.06 11.99
N VAL A 109 9.03 -21.97 13.19
CA VAL A 109 8.72 -22.87 14.31
C VAL A 109 7.38 -22.50 14.96
N SER A 110 7.02 -21.23 14.93
CA SER A 110 5.73 -20.73 15.42
C SER A 110 5.29 -19.49 14.69
N ASN A 111 3.97 -19.29 14.61
CA ASN A 111 3.34 -18.07 14.17
C ASN A 111 2.23 -17.72 15.15
N SER A 112 2.41 -16.67 15.92
CA SER A 112 1.37 -16.17 16.83
C SER A 112 1.04 -14.72 16.47
N SER A 113 -0.24 -14.38 16.48
CA SER A 113 -0.73 -13.01 16.35
C SER A 113 -0.80 -12.26 17.69
N GLU A 114 -0.58 -12.99 18.81
CA GLU A 114 -0.49 -12.44 20.15
C GLU A 114 0.94 -12.64 20.67
N PHE A 115 1.71 -11.56 20.78
CA PHE A 115 3.09 -11.63 21.25
C PHE A 115 3.59 -10.28 21.77
N SER A 116 4.73 -10.32 22.46
CA SER A 116 5.47 -9.13 22.88
C SER A 116 6.77 -9.03 22.09
N PHE A 117 7.10 -7.84 21.68
CA PHE A 117 8.38 -7.52 21.08
C PHE A 117 9.18 -6.60 22.00
N SER A 118 10.46 -6.90 22.18
CA SER A 118 11.42 -6.01 22.85
C SER A 118 12.65 -5.88 21.97
N GLY A 119 13.04 -4.67 21.65
CA GLY A 119 14.17 -4.40 20.79
C GLY A 119 14.13 -3.00 20.16
N ASP A 120 15.11 -2.70 19.34
CA ASP A 120 15.19 -1.45 18.60
C ASP A 120 14.36 -1.47 17.30
N VAL A 121 14.25 -0.31 16.64
CA VAL A 121 13.47 -0.16 15.40
C VAL A 121 14.00 -1.03 14.24
N LYS A 122 15.31 -1.28 14.14
CA LYS A 122 15.89 -2.13 13.08
C LYS A 122 15.53 -3.60 13.30
N GLN A 123 15.50 -4.05 14.55
CA GLN A 123 15.05 -5.39 14.91
C GLN A 123 13.55 -5.56 14.67
N PHE A 124 12.75 -4.52 14.96
CA PHE A 124 11.33 -4.51 14.64
C PHE A 124 11.11 -4.61 13.12
N ALA A 125 11.82 -3.79 12.34
CA ALA A 125 11.71 -3.79 10.88
C ALA A 125 11.96 -5.19 10.29
N LYS A 126 13.00 -5.89 10.76
CA LYS A 126 13.27 -7.28 10.36
C LYS A 126 12.13 -8.24 10.72
N ARG A 127 11.57 -8.10 11.92
CA ARG A 127 10.43 -8.94 12.34
C ARG A 127 9.20 -8.69 11.48
N PHE A 128 8.94 -7.42 11.15
CA PHE A 128 7.88 -7.03 10.24
C PHE A 128 8.07 -7.65 8.84
N GLU A 129 9.27 -7.55 8.27
CA GLU A 129 9.61 -8.13 6.98
C GLU A 129 9.42 -9.66 6.95
N TYR A 130 9.82 -10.35 8.02
CA TYR A 130 9.60 -11.80 8.13
C TYR A 130 8.12 -12.15 8.16
N SER A 131 7.30 -11.42 8.93
CA SER A 131 5.86 -11.62 8.97
C SER A 131 5.20 -11.35 7.61
N ALA A 132 5.59 -10.26 6.94
CA ALA A 132 5.10 -9.94 5.60
C ALA A 132 5.46 -11.04 4.60
N LYS A 133 6.72 -11.46 4.58
CA LYS A 133 7.20 -12.54 3.70
C LYS A 133 6.52 -13.88 3.95
N TRP A 134 6.28 -14.21 5.23
CA TRP A 134 5.50 -15.40 5.60
C TRP A 134 4.10 -15.39 5.00
N SER A 135 3.50 -14.22 4.93
CA SER A 135 2.17 -14.01 4.34
C SER A 135 2.19 -13.83 2.81
N GLY A 136 3.32 -14.07 2.17
CA GLY A 136 3.48 -13.95 0.71
C GLY A 136 3.67 -12.52 0.20
N LEU A 137 3.95 -11.57 1.09
CA LEU A 137 4.18 -10.17 0.75
C LEU A 137 5.68 -9.85 0.73
N ASP A 138 6.16 -9.20 -0.32
CA ASP A 138 7.55 -8.76 -0.44
C ASP A 138 7.66 -7.27 -0.10
N TYR A 139 7.82 -6.99 1.20
CA TYR A 139 8.02 -5.64 1.73
C TYR A 139 9.36 -5.51 2.42
N THR A 140 10.03 -4.39 2.20
CA THR A 140 11.24 -3.99 2.90
C THR A 140 10.97 -2.71 3.67
N VAL A 141 11.36 -2.68 4.93
CA VAL A 141 11.29 -1.49 5.79
C VAL A 141 12.66 -0.83 5.83
N VAL A 142 12.75 0.37 5.29
CA VAL A 142 13.97 1.17 5.35
C VAL A 142 13.93 2.02 6.61
N VAL A 143 14.92 1.83 7.48
CA VAL A 143 15.12 2.64 8.68
C VAL A 143 16.29 3.58 8.40
N ASP A 144 16.06 4.88 8.57
CA ASP A 144 17.08 5.90 8.36
C ASP A 144 18.27 5.71 9.34
N ASP A 145 19.46 6.05 8.89
CA ASP A 145 20.68 5.81 9.68
C ASP A 145 20.84 6.75 10.88
N ASP A 146 20.12 7.87 10.89
CA ASP A 146 20.13 8.87 11.96
C ASP A 146 19.10 8.57 13.08
N VAL A 147 18.31 7.51 12.93
CA VAL A 147 17.36 7.09 13.98
C VAL A 147 18.10 6.56 15.19
N VAL A 148 17.74 7.08 16.37
CA VAL A 148 18.28 6.62 17.65
C VAL A 148 17.80 5.20 17.92
N LEU A 149 18.76 4.27 18.10
CA LEU A 149 18.47 2.87 18.41
C LEU A 149 18.28 2.71 19.92
N GLU A 150 17.02 2.72 20.34
CA GLU A 150 16.63 2.43 21.72
C GLU A 150 15.72 1.22 21.75
N ASP A 151 15.94 0.32 22.72
CA ASP A 151 15.04 -0.80 22.95
C ASP A 151 13.71 -0.32 23.52
N LYS A 152 12.64 -0.68 22.85
CA LYS A 152 11.27 -0.45 23.30
C LYS A 152 10.55 -1.78 23.49
N HIS A 153 9.48 -1.75 24.26
CA HIS A 153 8.62 -2.90 24.49
C HIS A 153 7.23 -2.61 23.93
N ILE A 154 6.76 -3.46 23.01
CA ILE A 154 5.45 -3.34 22.37
C ILE A 154 4.73 -4.68 22.50
N GLN A 155 3.44 -4.63 22.82
CA GLN A 155 2.56 -5.80 22.80
C GLN A 155 1.66 -5.75 21.57
N PHE A 156 1.54 -6.88 20.91
CA PHE A 156 0.69 -7.08 19.74
C PHE A 156 -0.37 -8.12 20.07
N GLN A 157 -1.62 -7.82 19.69
CA GLN A 157 -2.73 -8.74 19.83
C GLN A 157 -3.62 -8.59 18.59
N ASP A 158 -3.60 -9.60 17.74
CA ASP A 158 -4.42 -9.68 16.51
C ASP A 158 -4.38 -8.41 15.65
N GLN A 159 -3.22 -7.77 15.56
CA GLN A 159 -3.03 -6.58 14.76
C GLN A 159 -2.71 -6.93 13.30
N PHE A 160 -3.19 -6.09 12.38
CA PHE A 160 -2.77 -6.17 10.98
C PHE A 160 -1.37 -5.58 10.79
N LEU A 161 -0.71 -5.98 9.70
CA LEU A 161 0.63 -5.46 9.36
C LEU A 161 0.65 -3.92 9.27
N TYR A 162 -0.42 -3.32 8.75
CA TYR A 162 -0.52 -1.86 8.68
C TYR A 162 -0.51 -1.21 10.06
N ASP A 163 -1.30 -1.73 11.00
CA ASP A 163 -1.37 -1.22 12.37
C ASP A 163 -0.05 -1.44 13.13
N ALA A 164 0.61 -2.57 12.89
CA ALA A 164 1.93 -2.85 13.46
C ALA A 164 2.99 -1.86 12.95
N LEU A 165 2.98 -1.53 11.65
CA LEU A 165 3.86 -0.51 11.08
C LEU A 165 3.58 0.88 11.68
N GLN A 166 2.32 1.22 11.90
CA GLN A 166 1.91 2.46 12.56
C GLN A 166 2.38 2.50 14.02
N SER A 167 2.23 1.39 14.76
CA SER A 167 2.70 1.26 16.14
C SER A 167 4.23 1.43 16.24
N MET A 168 4.97 0.90 15.28
CA MET A 168 6.42 1.14 15.17
C MET A 168 6.71 2.62 15.01
N TYR A 169 6.07 3.29 14.05
CA TYR A 169 6.29 4.71 13.76
C TYR A 169 5.94 5.64 14.94
N GLU A 170 4.96 5.26 15.76
CA GLU A 170 4.56 6.04 16.95
C GLU A 170 5.46 5.77 18.17
N THR A 171 6.17 4.65 18.19
CA THR A 171 6.98 4.21 19.33
C THR A 171 8.44 4.65 19.21
N TYR A 172 8.99 4.67 18.03
CA TYR A 172 10.38 5.00 17.71
C TYR A 172 10.51 6.36 17.03
#